data_1f3017c81e7e48e93c0ebe185979abbb
#
_entry.id   1f3017c81e7e48e93c0ebe185979abbb
#
_cell.length_a   1.000
_cell.length_b   1.000
_cell.length_c   1.000
_cell.angle_alpha   90.00
_cell.angle_beta   90.00
_cell.angle_gamma   90.00
#
_symmetry.space_group_name_H-M   'P 1'
#
loop_
_entity.id
_entity.type
_entity.pdbx_description
1 polymer ?
#
loop_
_entity_poly.entity_id
_entity_poly.type
_entity_poly.pdbx_seq_one_letter_code
_entity_poly.pdbx_strand_id
1 'polypeptide(L)'
;MESLRELYKIGVGPSSSHTMGPQKAAFKIKETYQDANHYEVYLHGSLALTGKGHLTDKIIEEVLGKENVEIHFVSEELPKHPNGMIFKVYQDDKLLDSITVYSIGGGALLYDDDNLQ
;
A
#
# COMPACT_ATOMS: atom_id res chain seq x y z
N MET A 1 -7.90 0.69 -16.54
CA MET A 1 -8.11 -0.73 -16.29
C MET A 1 -7.52 -1.66 -17.32
N GLU A 2 -7.33 -1.17 -18.53
CA GLU A 2 -6.68 -2.04 -19.51
C GLU A 2 -5.30 -2.49 -19.07
N SER A 3 -4.54 -1.59 -18.49
CA SER A 3 -3.19 -1.95 -18.06
C SER A 3 -3.21 -3.04 -17.00
N LEU A 4 -4.19 -3.01 -16.11
CA LEU A 4 -4.27 -4.05 -15.09
C LEU A 4 -4.65 -5.39 -15.71
N ARG A 5 -5.56 -5.35 -16.67
CA ARG A 5 -5.90 -6.58 -17.36
C ARG A 5 -4.74 -7.13 -18.17
N GLU A 6 -3.94 -6.24 -18.72
CA GLU A 6 -2.76 -6.69 -19.45
C GLU A 6 -1.79 -7.39 -18.51
N LEU A 7 -1.62 -6.86 -17.31
CA LEU A 7 -0.75 -7.52 -16.34
C LEU A 7 -1.25 -8.92 -16.02
N TYR A 8 -2.54 -9.08 -15.88
CA TYR A 8 -3.09 -10.41 -15.61
C TYR A 8 -2.82 -11.35 -16.76
N LYS A 9 -2.99 -10.86 -17.97
CA LYS A 9 -2.84 -11.69 -19.14
C LYS A 9 -1.42 -12.20 -19.28
N ILE A 10 -0.45 -11.47 -18.83
CA ILE A 10 0.93 -11.90 -18.98
C ILE A 10 1.45 -12.64 -17.77
N GLY A 11 0.56 -13.17 -16.96
CA GLY A 11 0.95 -14.11 -15.95
C GLY A 11 1.27 -13.54 -14.60
N VAL A 12 0.98 -12.28 -14.38
CA VAL A 12 1.17 -11.69 -13.05
C VAL A 12 -0.15 -11.61 -12.30
N GLY A 13 -1.07 -12.51 -12.66
CA GLY A 13 -2.40 -12.49 -12.12
C GLY A 13 -2.52 -12.58 -10.61
N PRO A 14 -1.69 -13.38 -9.92
CA PRO A 14 -1.85 -13.48 -8.48
C PRO A 14 -1.56 -12.20 -7.75
N SER A 15 -1.17 -11.18 -8.46
CA SER A 15 -0.71 -9.97 -7.84
C SER A 15 -1.82 -9.03 -7.41
N SER A 16 -3.10 -9.42 -7.49
CA SER A 16 -4.14 -8.49 -7.05
C SER A 16 -3.93 -8.06 -5.59
N SER A 17 -3.45 -8.97 -4.74
CA SER A 17 -3.16 -8.60 -3.36
C SER A 17 -1.89 -7.77 -3.24
N HIS A 18 -1.04 -7.76 -4.27
CA HIS A 18 0.22 -7.02 -4.26
C HIS A 18 0.15 -5.76 -5.11
N THR A 19 -0.91 -5.59 -5.89
CA THR A 19 -1.06 -4.40 -6.74
C THR A 19 -2.37 -3.68 -6.49
N MET A 20 -3.50 -4.34 -6.70
CA MET A 20 -4.80 -3.68 -6.58
C MET A 20 -5.10 -3.27 -5.14
N GLY A 21 -4.82 -4.15 -4.18
CA GLY A 21 -5.03 -3.81 -2.77
C GLY A 21 -4.18 -2.62 -2.35
N PRO A 22 -2.87 -2.68 -2.54
CA PRO A 22 -2.02 -1.54 -2.21
C PRO A 22 -2.41 -0.26 -2.93
N GLN A 23 -2.82 -0.35 -4.20
CA GLN A 23 -3.24 0.83 -4.92
C GLN A 23 -4.49 1.45 -4.30
N LYS A 24 -5.47 0.63 -3.97
CA LYS A 24 -6.68 1.11 -3.33
C LYS A 24 -6.39 1.73 -1.97
N ALA A 25 -5.50 1.09 -1.20
CA ALA A 25 -5.12 1.62 0.09
C ALA A 25 -4.48 3.00 -0.05
N ALA A 26 -3.56 3.14 -1.00
CA ALA A 26 -2.88 4.41 -1.21
C ALA A 26 -3.88 5.50 -1.63
N PHE A 27 -4.80 5.17 -2.53
CA PHE A 27 -5.84 6.13 -2.91
C PHE A 27 -6.69 6.55 -1.72
N LYS A 28 -7.07 5.59 -0.89
CA LYS A 28 -7.89 5.89 0.28
C LYS A 28 -7.15 6.81 1.24
N ILE A 29 -5.88 6.56 1.44
CA ILE A 29 -5.05 7.39 2.30
C ILE A 29 -4.96 8.81 1.73
N LYS A 30 -4.70 8.91 0.43
CA LYS A 30 -4.58 10.21 -0.21
C LYS A 30 -5.88 11.00 -0.10
N GLU A 31 -7.00 10.35 -0.30
CA GLU A 31 -8.30 11.01 -0.18
C GLU A 31 -8.61 11.45 1.24
N THR A 32 -8.25 10.60 2.19
CA THR A 32 -8.60 10.86 3.59
C THR A 32 -7.77 11.98 4.19
N TYR A 33 -6.49 12.03 3.82
CA TYR A 33 -5.57 12.99 4.42
C TYR A 33 -5.09 13.98 3.34
N GLN A 34 -6.01 14.81 2.90
CA GLN A 34 -5.72 15.70 1.77
C GLN A 34 -4.69 16.78 2.09
N ASP A 35 -4.49 17.06 3.37
CA ASP A 35 -3.48 18.02 3.79
C ASP A 35 -2.09 17.42 3.91
N ALA A 36 -1.98 16.11 3.75
CA ALA A 36 -0.68 15.46 3.87
C ALA A 36 0.21 15.80 2.69
N ASN A 37 1.50 15.96 2.97
CA ASN A 37 2.47 16.20 1.91
C ASN A 37 3.65 15.24 1.95
N HIS A 38 3.64 14.27 2.88
CA HIS A 38 4.69 13.26 2.93
C HIS A 38 4.12 11.99 3.55
N TYR A 39 4.61 10.85 3.05
CA TYR A 39 4.14 9.55 3.50
C TYR A 39 5.30 8.61 3.71
N GLU A 40 5.21 7.77 4.73
CA GLU A 40 6.08 6.62 4.88
C GLU A 40 5.22 5.38 4.79
N VAL A 41 5.61 4.45 3.94
CA VAL A 41 4.85 3.23 3.73
C VAL A 41 5.73 2.04 4.06
N TYR A 42 5.25 1.19 4.96
CA TYR A 42 5.96 -0.01 5.35
C TYR A 42 5.23 -1.20 4.75
N LEU A 43 5.92 -1.92 3.88
CA LEU A 43 5.38 -3.13 3.25
C LEU A 43 5.94 -4.31 4.01
N HIS A 44 5.04 -5.08 4.62
CA HIS A 44 5.42 -6.15 5.51
C HIS A 44 5.20 -7.52 4.89
N GLY A 45 5.95 -8.49 5.38
CA GLY A 45 5.74 -9.89 5.06
C GLY A 45 5.84 -10.17 3.58
N SER A 46 4.79 -10.76 3.03
CA SER A 46 4.76 -11.14 1.63
C SER A 46 4.96 -9.94 0.70
N LEU A 47 4.42 -8.79 1.07
CA LEU A 47 4.59 -7.59 0.25
C LEU A 47 6.04 -7.13 0.22
N ALA A 48 6.76 -7.33 1.31
CA ALA A 48 8.18 -6.97 1.34
C ALA A 48 9.00 -7.92 0.47
N LEU A 49 8.68 -9.21 0.54
CA LEU A 49 9.46 -10.21 -0.18
C LEU A 49 9.28 -10.12 -1.69
N THR A 50 8.11 -9.75 -2.14
CA THR A 50 7.80 -9.75 -3.57
C THR A 50 7.59 -8.37 -4.14
N GLY A 51 7.51 -7.33 -3.31
CA GLY A 51 7.20 -5.99 -3.76
C GLY A 51 8.41 -5.16 -4.16
N LYS A 52 9.57 -5.53 -3.66
CA LYS A 52 10.76 -4.72 -3.88
C LYS A 52 11.22 -4.81 -5.33
N GLY A 53 11.29 -3.67 -5.97
CA GLY A 53 11.73 -3.65 -7.35
C GLY A 53 10.72 -4.20 -8.33
N HIS A 54 9.52 -4.50 -7.86
CA HIS A 54 8.46 -5.00 -8.72
C HIS A 54 7.39 -3.94 -8.89
N LEU A 55 6.13 -4.30 -8.69
CA LEU A 55 5.04 -3.37 -8.98
C LEU A 55 4.48 -2.67 -7.76
N THR A 56 4.54 -3.31 -6.60
CA THR A 56 3.84 -2.79 -5.42
C THR A 56 4.35 -1.40 -5.05
N ASP A 57 5.67 -1.26 -4.95
CA ASP A 57 6.25 0.03 -4.58
C ASP A 57 5.97 1.07 -5.65
N LYS A 58 6.07 0.70 -6.93
CA LYS A 58 5.84 1.65 -8.01
C LYS A 58 4.41 2.13 -8.06
N ILE A 59 3.46 1.24 -7.80
CA ILE A 59 2.06 1.60 -7.80
C ILE A 59 1.75 2.59 -6.69
N ILE A 60 2.30 2.36 -5.52
CA ILE A 60 2.10 3.27 -4.40
C ILE A 60 2.75 4.62 -4.70
N GLU A 61 3.96 4.60 -5.29
CA GLU A 61 4.62 5.83 -5.66
C GLU A 61 3.82 6.63 -6.68
N GLU A 62 3.17 5.95 -7.62
CA GLU A 62 2.34 6.65 -8.58
C GLU A 62 1.16 7.36 -7.95
N VAL A 63 0.55 6.72 -6.95
CA VAL A 63 -0.61 7.31 -6.31
C VAL A 63 -0.23 8.47 -5.41
N LEU A 64 0.81 8.29 -4.61
CA LEU A 64 1.15 9.26 -3.57
C LEU A 64 2.17 10.30 -4.03
N GLY A 65 2.82 10.06 -5.17
CA GLY A 65 3.89 10.93 -5.64
C GLY A 65 5.23 10.40 -5.22
N LYS A 66 6.09 10.10 -6.20
CA LYS A 66 7.35 9.45 -5.92
C LYS A 66 8.22 10.25 -4.96
N GLU A 67 8.21 11.55 -5.11
CA GLU A 67 9.05 12.40 -4.25
C GLU A 67 8.40 12.68 -2.90
N ASN A 68 7.17 12.23 -2.70
CA ASN A 68 6.43 12.46 -1.46
C ASN A 68 6.37 11.24 -0.56
N VAL A 69 6.90 10.11 -1.00
CA VAL A 69 6.74 8.87 -0.26
C VAL A 69 8.06 8.15 -0.10
N GLU A 70 8.26 7.59 1.07
CA GLU A 70 9.37 6.67 1.34
C GLU A 70 8.77 5.29 1.58
N ILE A 71 9.30 4.30 0.89
CA ILE A 71 8.79 2.94 1.01
C ILE A 71 9.86 2.07 1.69
N HIS A 72 9.45 1.40 2.75
CA HIS A 72 10.31 0.52 3.52
C HIS A 72 9.82 -0.91 3.42
N PHE A 73 10.73 -1.84 3.27
CA PHE A 73 10.41 -3.26 3.11
C PHE A 73 10.82 -3.99 4.39
N VAL A 74 9.83 -4.59 5.04
CA VAL A 74 10.03 -5.26 6.33
C VAL A 74 9.59 -6.71 6.17
N SER A 75 10.53 -7.64 6.29
CA SER A 75 10.23 -9.05 6.04
C SER A 75 9.31 -9.65 7.10
N GLU A 76 9.24 -9.06 8.26
CA GLU A 76 8.41 -9.57 9.34
C GLU A 76 6.94 -9.35 9.03
N GLU A 77 6.14 -10.39 9.22
CA GLU A 77 4.69 -10.29 8.99
C GLU A 77 4.00 -9.57 10.11
N LEU A 78 2.97 -8.81 9.76
CA LEU A 78 2.07 -8.25 10.75
C LEU A 78 1.09 -9.32 11.21
N PRO A 79 0.47 -9.14 12.39
CA PRO A 79 -0.23 -10.26 13.05
C PRO A 79 -1.40 -10.87 12.30
N LYS A 80 -2.13 -10.09 11.50
CA LYS A 80 -3.41 -10.57 10.99
C LYS A 80 -3.33 -11.19 9.61
N HIS A 81 -2.30 -10.86 8.84
CA HIS A 81 -2.24 -11.36 7.47
C HIS A 81 -0.84 -11.09 6.90
N PRO A 82 -0.34 -11.95 6.02
CA PRO A 82 1.00 -11.74 5.45
C PRO A 82 1.13 -10.50 4.55
N ASN A 83 0.03 -9.98 4.02
CA ASN A 83 0.09 -8.83 3.13
C ASN A 83 -0.27 -7.54 3.89
N GLY A 84 0.51 -7.22 4.91
CA GLY A 84 0.26 -6.07 5.74
C GLY A 84 1.02 -4.84 5.29
N MET A 85 0.42 -3.68 5.48
CA MET A 85 1.03 -2.39 5.18
C MET A 85 0.75 -1.42 6.31
N ILE A 86 1.72 -0.54 6.56
CA ILE A 86 1.50 0.57 7.47
C ILE A 86 1.77 1.85 6.71
N PHE A 87 0.81 2.77 6.73
CA PHE A 87 0.96 4.08 6.12
C PHE A 87 1.07 5.11 7.23
N LYS A 88 2.19 5.84 7.25
CA LYS A 88 2.37 6.98 8.14
C LYS A 88 2.23 8.24 7.32
N VAL A 89 1.37 9.11 7.75
CA VAL A 89 0.94 10.28 6.98
C VAL A 89 1.42 11.53 7.70
N TYR A 90 2.10 12.39 6.96
CA TYR A 90 2.75 13.58 7.54
C TYR A 90 2.30 14.85 6.82
N GLN A 91 2.24 15.93 7.58
CA GLN A 91 2.11 17.27 7.04
C GLN A 91 3.23 18.11 7.66
N ASP A 92 4.16 18.60 6.83
CA ASP A 92 5.26 19.44 7.28
C ASP A 92 6.00 18.81 8.46
N ASP A 93 6.38 17.53 8.32
CA ASP A 93 7.12 16.77 9.30
C ASP A 93 6.32 16.40 10.54
N LYS A 94 5.04 16.71 10.55
CA LYS A 94 4.18 16.35 11.67
C LYS A 94 3.38 15.10 11.30
N LEU A 95 3.46 14.08 12.14
CA LEU A 95 2.70 12.86 11.93
C LEU A 95 1.22 13.10 12.17
N LEU A 96 0.42 12.92 11.13
CA LEU A 96 -1.02 13.08 11.25
C LEU A 96 -1.68 11.80 11.70
N ASP A 97 -1.24 10.67 11.16
CA ASP A 97 -1.87 9.39 11.50
C ASP A 97 -0.97 8.25 11.07
N SER A 98 -1.25 7.07 11.61
CA SER A 98 -0.56 5.84 11.24
C SER A 98 -1.64 4.78 11.06
N ILE A 99 -1.75 4.25 9.85
CA ILE A 99 -2.84 3.35 9.50
C ILE A 99 -2.28 2.00 9.09
N THR A 100 -2.77 0.94 9.71
CA THR A 100 -2.39 -0.42 9.35
C THR A 100 -3.52 -1.02 8.53
N VAL A 101 -3.18 -1.57 7.36
CA VAL A 101 -4.15 -2.14 6.46
C VAL A 101 -3.57 -3.39 5.82
N TYR A 102 -4.43 -4.37 5.58
CA TYR A 102 -4.04 -5.64 4.98
C TYR A 102 -4.72 -5.80 3.63
N SER A 103 -3.95 -6.24 2.65
CA SER A 103 -4.49 -6.56 1.33
C SER A 103 -4.84 -8.05 1.32
N ILE A 104 -6.13 -8.36 1.36
CA ILE A 104 -6.56 -9.73 1.59
C ILE A 104 -7.06 -10.45 0.34
N GLY A 105 -6.76 -9.88 -0.85
CA GLY A 105 -7.07 -10.55 -2.09
C GLY A 105 -8.23 -9.92 -2.82
N GLY A 106 -8.19 -9.98 -4.15
CA GLY A 106 -9.26 -9.45 -4.98
C GLY A 106 -9.48 -7.96 -4.83
N GLY A 107 -8.47 -7.24 -4.38
CA GLY A 107 -8.60 -5.81 -4.13
C GLY A 107 -9.27 -5.48 -2.83
N ALA A 108 -9.60 -6.46 -2.00
CA ALA A 108 -10.23 -6.23 -0.71
C ALA A 108 -9.19 -5.79 0.32
N LEU A 109 -9.62 -4.94 1.24
CA LEU A 109 -8.76 -4.42 2.29
C LEU A 109 -9.36 -4.69 3.65
N LEU A 110 -8.50 -4.96 4.62
CA LEU A 110 -8.89 -5.11 6.01
C LEU A 110 -8.09 -4.11 6.83
N TYR A 111 -8.78 -3.19 7.47
CA TYR A 111 -8.13 -2.19 8.31
C TYR A 111 -8.00 -2.70 9.73
N ASP A 112 -6.87 -2.43 10.33
CA ASP A 112 -6.61 -2.82 11.71
C ASP A 112 -6.83 -1.65 12.66
N ASP A 113 -7.54 -0.64 12.23
CA ASP A 113 -7.81 0.55 12.99
C ASP A 113 -9.31 0.80 12.94
N ASP A 114 -9.95 0.75 14.10
CA ASP A 114 -11.39 0.92 14.16
C ASP A 114 -11.85 2.27 13.62
N ASN A 115 -10.97 3.24 13.67
CA ASN A 115 -11.33 4.58 13.20
C ASN A 115 -11.56 4.66 11.71
N LEU A 116 -11.12 3.66 10.98
CA LEU A 116 -11.23 3.66 9.53
C LEU A 116 -12.32 2.76 8.99
N GLN A 117 -13.07 2.16 9.86
CA GLN A 117 -14.12 1.24 9.45
C GLN A 117 -15.45 1.90 9.16
#